data_248b02db18e721045e83888bef1a6342
#
_entry.id   248b02db18e721045e83888bef1a6342
#
_cell.length_a   1.000
_cell.length_b   1.000
_cell.length_c   1.000
_cell.angle_alpha   90.00
_cell.angle_beta   90.00
_cell.angle_gamma   90.00
#
_symmetry.space_group_name_H-M   'P 1'
#
loop_
_entity.id
_entity.type
_entity.pdbx_description
1 polymer ?
#
loop_
_entity_poly.entity_id
_entity_poly.type
_entity_poly.pdbx_seq_one_letter_code
_entity_poly.pdbx_strand_id
1 'polypeptide(L)'
;GEPTEVRARALVDAFLPHNDIKNSVSPLLRGLIGDGGLGREYVPAPGFHSGKLDITADHRLVGPDGEPHDDLWAAGPPTKEVPLGAFVRPGIDAPTLRYNDEIARAILAAASGDGDAGDQDD
;
A
#
# COMPACT_ATOMS: atom_id res chain seq x y z
N GLY A 1 1.21 -4.39 33.62
CA GLY A 1 0.13 -5.14 34.23
C GLY A 1 0.62 -6.51 34.64
N GLU A 2 0.08 -7.07 35.69
CA GLU A 2 0.40 -8.44 36.09
C GLU A 2 -0.10 -9.45 35.04
N PRO A 3 0.64 -10.55 34.78
CA PRO A 3 0.22 -11.57 33.86
C PRO A 3 -1.05 -12.27 34.37
N THR A 4 -2.06 -12.38 33.51
CA THR A 4 -3.31 -13.09 33.82
C THR A 4 -3.24 -14.50 33.27
N GLU A 5 -3.38 -15.51 34.12
CA GLU A 5 -3.48 -16.90 33.68
C GLU A 5 -4.92 -17.23 33.30
N VAL A 6 -5.11 -17.73 32.06
CA VAL A 6 -6.39 -18.22 31.55
C VAL A 6 -6.27 -19.70 31.24
N ARG A 7 -7.11 -20.52 31.83
CA ARG A 7 -7.18 -21.97 31.55
C ARG A 7 -8.29 -22.26 30.54
N ALA A 8 -7.93 -22.86 29.41
CA ALA A 8 -8.86 -23.23 28.35
C ALA A 8 -8.63 -24.67 27.90
N ARG A 9 -9.68 -25.33 27.38
CA ARG A 9 -9.58 -26.69 26.82
C ARG A 9 -9.00 -26.68 25.40
N ALA A 10 -9.12 -25.59 24.71
CA ALA A 10 -8.58 -25.38 23.37
C ALA A 10 -8.24 -23.90 23.16
N LEU A 11 -7.21 -23.62 22.36
CA LEU A 11 -6.84 -22.31 21.88
C LEU A 11 -6.98 -22.30 20.37
N VAL A 12 -7.73 -21.34 19.85
CA VAL A 12 -7.77 -21.06 18.41
C VAL A 12 -6.98 -19.78 18.17
N ASP A 13 -5.84 -19.93 17.51
CA ASP A 13 -5.05 -18.79 17.06
C ASP A 13 -5.65 -18.28 15.74
N ALA A 14 -6.38 -17.16 15.82
CA ALA A 14 -6.99 -16.47 14.69
C ALA A 14 -6.21 -15.19 14.33
N PHE A 15 -4.91 -15.16 14.62
CA PHE A 15 -4.07 -14.02 14.32
C PHE A 15 -3.84 -13.89 12.82
N LEU A 16 -4.16 -12.71 12.26
CA LEU A 16 -3.84 -12.40 10.88
C LEU A 16 -2.33 -12.17 10.74
N PRO A 17 -1.66 -12.76 9.73
CA PRO A 17 -0.24 -12.53 9.52
C PRO A 17 0.03 -11.05 9.30
N HIS A 18 1.13 -10.56 9.86
CA HIS A 18 1.59 -9.20 9.64
C HIS A 18 1.90 -8.97 8.15
N ASN A 19 1.33 -7.91 7.59
CA ASN A 19 1.72 -7.42 6.28
C ASN A 19 2.99 -6.57 6.42
N ASP A 20 4.12 -7.24 6.66
CA ASP A 20 5.43 -6.60 6.74
C ASP A 20 6.18 -6.88 5.44
N ILE A 21 6.40 -5.81 4.64
CA ILE A 21 7.06 -5.91 3.34
C ILE A 21 8.51 -6.40 3.47
N LYS A 22 9.21 -6.08 4.57
CA LYS A 22 10.60 -6.51 4.80
C LYS A 22 10.72 -7.99 5.09
N ASN A 23 9.72 -8.55 5.76
CA ASN A 23 9.66 -9.97 6.10
C ASN A 23 8.81 -10.77 5.12
N SER A 24 8.38 -10.14 4.03
CA SER A 24 7.59 -10.83 3.00
C SER A 24 8.40 -11.93 2.31
N VAL A 25 7.74 -13.07 2.08
CA VAL A 25 8.29 -14.15 1.24
C VAL A 25 8.12 -13.87 -0.27
N SER A 26 7.35 -12.85 -0.64
CA SER A 26 7.13 -12.45 -2.03
C SER A 26 8.41 -11.89 -2.64
N PRO A 27 8.96 -12.50 -3.71
CA PRO A 27 10.13 -11.95 -4.39
C PRO A 27 9.90 -10.54 -4.95
N LEU A 28 8.67 -10.25 -5.40
CA LEU A 28 8.29 -8.93 -5.89
C LEU A 28 8.42 -7.86 -4.80
N LEU A 29 7.80 -8.07 -3.63
CA LEU A 29 7.85 -7.11 -2.54
C LEU A 29 9.28 -6.93 -2.01
N ARG A 30 10.04 -8.00 -1.92
CA ARG A 30 11.46 -7.94 -1.52
C ARG A 30 12.31 -7.17 -2.52
N GLY A 31 12.06 -7.35 -3.82
CA GLY A 31 12.74 -6.61 -4.88
C GLY A 31 12.37 -5.13 -4.91
N LEU A 32 11.12 -4.78 -4.57
CA LEU A 32 10.69 -3.38 -4.54
C LEU A 32 11.39 -2.52 -3.48
N ILE A 33 11.74 -3.11 -2.33
CA ILE A 33 12.33 -2.38 -1.19
C ILE A 33 13.78 -2.77 -0.89
N GLY A 34 14.36 -3.69 -1.67
CA GLY A 34 15.76 -4.09 -1.56
C GLY A 34 16.71 -3.03 -2.11
N ASP A 35 18.01 -3.33 -2.03
CA ASP A 35 19.04 -2.47 -2.61
C ASP A 35 18.79 -2.27 -4.12
N GLY A 36 18.66 -1.00 -4.52
CA GLY A 36 18.26 -0.65 -5.89
C GLY A 36 16.78 -0.86 -6.21
N GLY A 37 15.95 -1.08 -5.19
CA GLY A 37 14.50 -1.20 -5.35
C GLY A 37 13.83 0.11 -5.75
N LEU A 38 12.61 -0.02 -6.29
CA LEU A 38 11.83 1.12 -6.79
C LEU A 38 11.02 1.82 -5.70
N GLY A 39 10.85 1.20 -4.54
CA GLY A 39 10.01 1.73 -3.48
C GLY A 39 10.73 1.87 -2.15
N ARG A 40 10.10 2.58 -1.24
CA ARG A 40 10.56 2.70 0.14
C ARG A 40 9.47 2.29 1.13
N GLU A 41 9.91 2.01 2.36
CA GLU A 41 9.00 1.84 3.48
C GLU A 41 8.44 3.18 3.94
N TYR A 42 7.16 3.21 4.24
CA TYR A 42 6.54 4.35 4.94
C TYR A 42 7.02 4.40 6.40
N VAL A 43 7.60 5.52 6.79
CA VAL A 43 8.11 5.78 8.15
C VAL A 43 7.36 6.99 8.74
N PRO A 44 6.32 6.77 9.55
CA PRO A 44 5.50 7.86 10.10
C PRO A 44 6.24 8.70 11.16
N ALA A 45 7.27 8.14 11.80
CA ALA A 45 8.10 8.82 12.78
C ALA A 45 9.50 8.21 12.82
N PRO A 46 10.53 8.98 13.25
CA PRO A 46 11.88 8.45 13.37
C PRO A 46 11.94 7.18 14.23
N GLY A 47 12.58 6.14 13.72
CA GLY A 47 12.74 4.86 14.41
C GLY A 47 11.50 3.96 14.38
N PHE A 48 10.40 4.37 13.76
CA PHE A 48 9.23 3.52 13.59
C PHE A 48 9.27 2.80 12.23
N HIS A 49 9.10 1.50 12.25
CA HIS A 49 8.98 0.66 11.06
C HIS A 49 7.52 0.24 10.87
N SER A 50 6.89 0.73 9.81
CA SER A 50 5.49 0.43 9.52
C SER A 50 5.30 -0.94 8.87
N GLY A 51 6.32 -1.44 8.19
CA GLY A 51 6.21 -2.62 7.34
C GLY A 51 5.33 -2.40 6.10
N LYS A 52 5.08 -1.14 5.71
CA LYS A 52 4.21 -0.77 4.60
C LYS A 52 4.97 -0.01 3.52
N LEU A 53 4.57 -0.19 2.27
CA LEU A 53 5.04 0.64 1.15
C LEU A 53 4.54 2.07 1.31
N ASP A 54 5.43 3.03 1.06
CA ASP A 54 5.06 4.43 0.97
C ASP A 54 4.44 4.72 -0.40
N ILE A 55 3.28 5.38 -0.38
CA ILE A 55 2.54 5.79 -1.57
C ILE A 55 2.00 7.20 -1.38
N THR A 56 1.74 7.89 -2.45
CA THR A 56 1.03 9.18 -2.44
C THR A 56 -0.47 9.01 -2.22
N ALA A 57 -1.20 10.10 -2.07
CA ALA A 57 -2.67 10.07 -1.93
C ALA A 57 -3.36 9.54 -3.20
N ASP A 58 -2.74 9.69 -4.36
CA ASP A 58 -3.18 9.15 -5.64
C ASP A 58 -2.57 7.77 -5.96
N HIS A 59 -2.05 7.09 -4.92
CA HIS A 59 -1.53 5.72 -4.95
C HIS A 59 -0.26 5.49 -5.78
N ARG A 60 0.48 6.54 -6.17
CA ARG A 60 1.78 6.37 -6.80
C ARG A 60 2.82 5.89 -5.79
N LEU A 61 3.63 4.91 -6.20
CA LEU A 61 4.71 4.39 -5.35
C LEU A 61 5.76 5.49 -5.14
N VAL A 62 6.20 5.67 -3.90
CA VAL A 62 7.26 6.61 -3.56
C VAL A 62 8.60 5.89 -3.58
N GLY A 63 9.55 6.44 -4.34
CA GLY A 63 10.89 5.92 -4.50
C GLY A 63 11.78 6.10 -3.26
N PRO A 64 12.98 5.50 -3.27
CA PRO A 64 13.95 5.62 -2.17
C PRO A 64 14.41 7.06 -1.92
N ASP A 65 14.39 7.89 -2.96
CA ASP A 65 14.72 9.33 -2.94
C ASP A 65 13.61 10.20 -2.31
N GLY A 66 12.42 9.64 -2.15
CA GLY A 66 11.26 10.34 -1.61
C GLY A 66 10.32 10.90 -2.66
N GLU A 67 10.66 10.77 -3.94
CA GLU A 67 9.82 11.23 -5.03
C GLU A 67 8.86 10.14 -5.51
N PRO A 68 7.64 10.50 -5.89
CA PRO A 68 6.70 9.54 -6.45
C PRO A 68 7.07 9.16 -7.89
N HIS A 69 6.89 7.90 -8.25
CA HIS A 69 6.99 7.46 -9.64
C HIS A 69 5.82 7.99 -10.46
N ASP A 70 6.08 8.35 -11.72
CA ASP A 70 5.02 8.83 -12.63
C ASP A 70 4.19 7.71 -13.25
N ASP A 71 4.74 6.50 -13.29
CA ASP A 71 4.21 5.34 -14.01
C ASP A 71 4.02 4.09 -13.15
N LEU A 72 4.17 4.21 -11.81
CA LEU A 72 4.10 3.05 -10.91
C LEU A 72 3.14 3.31 -9.74
N TRP A 73 2.09 2.51 -9.68
CA TRP A 73 1.07 2.56 -8.61
C TRP A 73 1.11 1.31 -7.75
N ALA A 74 0.77 1.47 -6.48
CA ALA A 74 0.63 0.37 -5.56
C ALA A 74 -0.65 0.48 -4.74
N ALA A 75 -1.34 -0.64 -4.56
CA ALA A 75 -2.59 -0.72 -3.81
C ALA A 75 -2.63 -1.99 -2.96
N GLY A 76 -3.49 -1.98 -1.96
CA GLY A 76 -3.78 -3.15 -1.13
C GLY A 76 -2.99 -3.21 0.18
N PRO A 77 -3.07 -4.36 0.89
CA PRO A 77 -2.57 -4.50 2.26
C PRO A 77 -1.10 -4.14 2.49
N PRO A 78 -0.18 -4.30 1.52
CA PRO A 78 1.22 -3.89 1.70
C PRO A 78 1.46 -2.39 1.71
N THR A 79 0.48 -1.56 1.35
CA THR A 79 0.62 -0.10 1.30
C THR A 79 0.20 0.58 2.60
N LYS A 80 0.63 1.82 2.83
CA LYS A 80 0.25 2.61 4.01
C LYS A 80 -1.24 2.96 4.03
N GLU A 81 -1.84 3.15 2.86
CA GLU A 81 -3.27 3.42 2.70
C GLU A 81 -4.02 2.09 2.57
N VAL A 82 -4.44 1.53 3.71
CA VAL A 82 -5.30 0.35 3.70
C VAL A 82 -6.73 0.81 3.89
N PRO A 83 -7.58 0.77 2.85
CA PRO A 83 -9.00 1.01 3.04
C PRO A 83 -9.55 0.00 4.04
N LEU A 84 -10.25 0.47 5.05
CA LEU A 84 -10.94 -0.37 6.02
C LEU A 84 -11.92 -1.29 5.29
N GLY A 85 -11.65 -2.58 5.28
CA GLY A 85 -12.54 -3.58 4.71
C GLY A 85 -11.86 -4.50 3.69
N ALA A 86 -11.10 -5.49 4.17
CA ALA A 86 -10.59 -6.57 3.31
C ALA A 86 -11.71 -7.44 2.72
N PHE A 87 -12.94 -7.33 3.24
CA PHE A 87 -14.10 -8.11 2.83
C PHE A 87 -15.20 -7.19 2.31
N VAL A 88 -15.19 -6.96 1.01
CA VAL A 88 -16.20 -6.15 0.33
C VAL A 88 -17.20 -7.06 -0.35
N ARG A 89 -18.50 -6.89 -0.03
CA ARG A 89 -19.56 -7.61 -0.74
C ARG A 89 -19.75 -7.00 -2.14
N PRO A 90 -19.96 -7.82 -3.16
CA PRO A 90 -20.35 -7.30 -4.49
C PRO A 90 -21.60 -6.42 -4.40
N GLY A 91 -21.63 -5.34 -5.20
CA GLY A 91 -22.78 -4.46 -5.30
C GLY A 91 -22.94 -3.41 -4.21
N ILE A 92 -21.94 -3.22 -3.34
CA ILE A 92 -21.93 -2.11 -2.38
C ILE A 92 -20.92 -1.03 -2.82
N ASP A 93 -21.24 0.23 -2.50
CA ASP A 93 -20.35 1.37 -2.72
C ASP A 93 -19.30 1.44 -1.60
N ALA A 94 -18.30 0.56 -1.64
CA ALA A 94 -17.25 0.52 -0.64
C ALA A 94 -16.06 1.42 -1.02
N PRO A 95 -15.40 2.06 -0.05
CA PRO A 95 -14.21 2.89 -0.30
C PRO A 95 -13.13 2.17 -1.12
N THR A 96 -12.89 0.88 -0.85
CA THR A 96 -11.91 0.05 -1.59
C THR A 96 -12.20 -0.03 -3.07
N LEU A 97 -13.49 -0.11 -3.46
CA LEU A 97 -13.88 -0.17 -4.88
C LEU A 97 -13.69 1.18 -5.56
N ARG A 98 -13.97 2.28 -4.85
CA ARG A 98 -13.72 3.65 -5.36
C ARG A 98 -12.24 3.89 -5.58
N TYR A 99 -11.39 3.53 -4.62
CA TYR A 99 -9.93 3.63 -4.78
C TYR A 99 -9.41 2.83 -5.97
N ASN A 100 -9.91 1.62 -6.18
CA ASN A 100 -9.52 0.82 -7.35
C ASN A 100 -9.93 1.50 -8.67
N ASP A 101 -11.11 2.13 -8.73
CA ASP A 101 -11.56 2.88 -9.90
C ASP A 101 -10.70 4.13 -10.15
N GLU A 102 -10.37 4.87 -9.09
CA GLU A 102 -9.48 6.04 -9.15
C GLU A 102 -8.09 5.68 -9.68
N ILE A 103 -7.49 4.62 -9.14
CA ILE A 103 -6.18 4.11 -9.60
C ILE A 103 -6.26 3.67 -11.06
N ALA A 104 -7.31 2.94 -11.44
CA ALA A 104 -7.49 2.47 -12.82
C ALA A 104 -7.60 3.65 -13.80
N ARG A 105 -8.32 4.72 -13.43
CA ARG A 105 -8.42 5.94 -14.25
C ARG A 105 -7.09 6.66 -14.36
N ALA A 106 -6.32 6.76 -13.27
CA ALA A 106 -5.00 7.37 -13.28
C ALA A 106 -4.02 6.62 -14.19
N ILE A 107 -4.01 5.30 -14.11
CA ILE A 107 -3.19 4.44 -14.99
C ILE A 107 -3.60 4.61 -16.45
N LEU A 108 -4.91 4.64 -16.73
CA LEU A 108 -5.41 4.81 -18.08
C LEU A 108 -5.02 6.18 -18.66
N ALA A 109 -5.16 7.24 -17.90
CA ALA A 109 -4.76 8.59 -18.31
C ALA A 109 -3.25 8.66 -18.61
N ALA A 110 -2.41 8.11 -17.75
CA ALA A 110 -0.97 8.05 -17.98
C ALA A 110 -0.61 7.23 -19.24
N ALA A 111 -1.27 6.09 -19.45
CA ALA A 111 -1.03 5.25 -20.62
C ALA A 111 -1.54 5.88 -21.94
N SER A 112 -2.57 6.72 -21.88
CA SER A 112 -3.15 7.38 -23.05
C SER A 112 -2.38 8.66 -23.48
N GLY A 113 -1.41 9.11 -22.68
CA GLY A 113 -0.67 10.34 -22.95
C GLY A 113 -1.48 11.64 -22.70
N ASP A 114 -2.67 11.53 -22.12
CA ASP A 114 -3.54 12.69 -21.83
C ASP A 114 -3.06 13.54 -20.62
N GLY A 115 -1.93 13.18 -20.02
CA GLY A 115 -1.39 13.86 -18.84
C GLY A 115 -0.60 15.14 -19.10
N ASP A 116 -0.27 15.49 -20.36
CA ASP A 116 0.60 16.64 -20.71
C ASP A 116 -0.05 17.63 -21.68
N ALA A 117 -1.35 17.86 -21.52
CA ALA A 117 -2.04 18.96 -22.23
C ALA A 117 -2.49 20.03 -21.22
N GLY A 118 -1.55 20.60 -20.47
CA GLY A 118 -1.79 21.67 -19.51
C GLY A 118 -0.70 22.75 -19.56
N ASP A 119 -0.97 23.79 -20.34
CA ASP A 119 -0.42 25.13 -20.19
C ASP A 119 0.94 25.42 -20.85
N GLN A 120 0.90 25.53 -22.19
CA GLN A 120 1.71 26.49 -22.93
C GLN A 120 0.73 27.47 -23.57
N ASP A 121 0.35 28.49 -22.83
CA ASP A 121 -0.14 29.73 -23.39
C ASP A 121 0.67 30.88 -22.79
N ASP A 122 1.41 31.54 -23.70
CA ASP A 122 2.00 32.90 -23.71
C ASP A 122 2.25 33.67 -22.41
#